data_70d37dbe9ef372b1079334ec560dabda
#
_entry.id   70d37dbe9ef372b1079334ec560dabda
#
_cell.length_a   1.000
_cell.length_b   1.000
_cell.length_c   1.000
_cell.angle_alpha   90.00
_cell.angle_beta   90.00
_cell.angle_gamma   90.00
#
_symmetry.space_group_name_H-M   'P 1'
#
loop_
_entity.id
_entity.type
_entity.pdbx_description
1 polymer ?
#
loop_
_entity_poly.entity_id
_entity_poly.type
_entity_poly.pdbx_seq_one_letter_code
_entity_poly.pdbx_strand_id
1 'polypeptide(L)'
;EKHAFTTQGRSTVSAVYDLIEQDLRRGITLVSDDYYAQPKRHFNKQAAYAFASRFYLMKGDWEQVITYADYVLAGNPGHLLRPWIHLQEEYSERRGRLFESYTSTASPSNLLLASTESRLARTIGTDRYGSTIASIDRIFKQKTIKDDDQSGDATLIYPFIYAPAPYRTTRYLAKFDERSTLSETSETHPRGLAVTNVLFSADEVLLNRMEAYTMLKRYEEAIRDLKTYTLYKFGYEPAVLNDRYTQG
;
A
#
# COMPACT_ATOMS: atom_id res chain seq x y z
N GLU A 1 -12.44 4.60 -35.98
CA GLU A 1 -13.67 3.77 -35.91
C GLU A 1 -14.33 4.02 -34.55
N LYS A 2 -15.57 4.52 -34.57
CA LYS A 2 -16.38 4.67 -33.36
C LYS A 2 -16.85 3.27 -32.98
N HIS A 3 -16.27 2.69 -31.94
CA HIS A 3 -16.84 1.48 -31.35
C HIS A 3 -18.24 1.82 -30.76
N ALA A 4 -19.27 1.31 -31.38
CA ALA A 4 -20.62 1.39 -30.86
C ALA A 4 -20.65 0.59 -29.52
N PHE A 5 -21.00 1.27 -28.44
CA PHE A 5 -21.27 0.59 -27.17
C PHE A 5 -22.50 -0.29 -27.35
N THR A 6 -22.29 -1.58 -27.54
CA THR A 6 -23.36 -2.57 -27.45
C THR A 6 -23.73 -2.73 -25.98
N THR A 7 -25.00 -2.44 -25.65
CA THR A 7 -25.56 -2.71 -24.31
C THR A 7 -25.50 -4.23 -24.08
N GLN A 8 -24.58 -4.64 -23.20
CA GLN A 8 -24.53 -6.03 -22.75
C GLN A 8 -25.44 -6.19 -21.53
N GLY A 9 -26.18 -7.31 -21.49
CA GLY A 9 -26.94 -7.70 -20.31
C GLY A 9 -26.04 -7.94 -19.11
N ARG A 10 -26.60 -7.93 -17.90
CA ARG A 10 -25.84 -8.22 -16.68
C ARG A 10 -25.40 -9.69 -16.69
N SER A 11 -24.10 -9.91 -16.55
CA SER A 11 -23.51 -11.24 -16.35
C SER A 11 -23.53 -11.64 -14.88
N THR A 12 -23.40 -12.92 -14.59
CA THR A 12 -23.19 -13.40 -13.22
C THR A 12 -21.81 -12.96 -12.73
N VAL A 13 -21.63 -12.84 -11.41
CA VAL A 13 -20.34 -12.50 -10.80
C VAL A 13 -19.27 -13.50 -11.24
N SER A 14 -19.57 -14.80 -11.21
CA SER A 14 -18.65 -15.86 -11.67
C SER A 14 -18.19 -15.62 -13.11
N ALA A 15 -19.12 -15.39 -14.03
CA ALA A 15 -18.78 -15.16 -15.44
C ALA A 15 -17.86 -13.93 -15.63
N VAL A 16 -18.06 -12.87 -14.83
CA VAL A 16 -17.18 -11.68 -14.86
C VAL A 16 -15.79 -12.04 -14.34
N TYR A 17 -15.68 -12.79 -13.25
CA TYR A 17 -14.38 -13.24 -12.72
C TYR A 17 -13.65 -14.13 -13.74
N ASP A 18 -14.35 -15.01 -14.44
CA ASP A 18 -13.74 -15.87 -15.46
C ASP A 18 -13.21 -15.07 -16.65
N LEU A 19 -13.92 -14.02 -17.08
CA LEU A 19 -13.45 -13.12 -18.12
C LEU A 19 -12.22 -12.32 -17.67
N ILE A 20 -12.24 -11.77 -16.46
CA ILE A 20 -11.10 -11.05 -15.91
C ILE A 20 -9.88 -11.98 -15.81
N GLU A 21 -10.06 -13.23 -15.37
CA GLU A 21 -8.98 -14.20 -15.29
C GLU A 21 -8.39 -14.51 -16.66
N GLN A 22 -9.25 -14.72 -17.66
CA GLN A 22 -8.81 -14.97 -19.03
C GLN A 22 -7.98 -13.81 -19.58
N ASP A 23 -8.46 -12.58 -19.41
CA ASP A 23 -7.76 -11.37 -19.83
C ASP A 23 -6.44 -11.19 -19.08
N LEU A 24 -6.46 -11.43 -17.76
CA LEU A 24 -5.26 -11.34 -16.92
C LEU A 24 -4.18 -12.35 -17.36
N ARG A 25 -4.53 -13.61 -17.50
CA ARG A 25 -3.60 -14.68 -17.93
C ARG A 25 -2.99 -14.38 -19.29
N ARG A 26 -3.78 -13.88 -20.21
CA ARG A 26 -3.33 -13.48 -21.54
C ARG A 26 -2.48 -12.21 -21.50
N GLY A 27 -2.98 -11.19 -20.80
CA GLY A 27 -2.35 -9.86 -20.75
C GLY A 27 -0.99 -9.87 -20.04
N ILE A 28 -0.84 -10.62 -18.94
CA ILE A 28 0.38 -10.62 -18.11
C ILE A 28 1.62 -11.08 -18.91
N THR A 29 1.43 -11.92 -19.92
CA THR A 29 2.52 -12.38 -20.80
C THR A 29 2.96 -11.32 -21.81
N LEU A 30 2.13 -10.32 -22.05
CA LEU A 30 2.35 -9.26 -23.03
C LEU A 30 2.89 -7.97 -22.41
N VAL A 31 2.86 -7.86 -21.07
CA VAL A 31 3.37 -6.68 -20.38
C VAL A 31 4.90 -6.66 -20.46
N SER A 32 5.45 -5.54 -20.95
CA SER A 32 6.88 -5.26 -20.96
C SER A 32 7.13 -3.87 -20.37
N ASP A 33 8.22 -3.74 -19.64
CA ASP A 33 8.66 -2.49 -19.01
C ASP A 33 9.62 -1.69 -19.92
N ASP A 34 10.07 -2.29 -21.02
CA ASP A 34 11.15 -1.77 -21.86
C ASP A 34 10.84 -0.42 -22.53
N TYR A 35 9.57 -0.09 -22.65
CA TYR A 35 9.11 1.12 -23.34
C TYR A 35 8.96 2.33 -22.42
N TYR A 36 9.12 2.16 -21.10
CA TYR A 36 8.80 3.21 -20.14
C TYR A 36 10.05 3.77 -19.46
N ALA A 37 10.28 5.07 -19.58
CA ALA A 37 11.32 5.76 -18.81
C ALA A 37 11.07 5.69 -17.27
N GLN A 38 9.80 5.60 -16.86
CA GLN A 38 9.39 5.47 -15.48
C GLN A 38 8.34 4.34 -15.35
N PRO A 39 8.75 3.07 -15.34
CA PRO A 39 7.81 1.94 -15.35
C PRO A 39 6.75 2.00 -14.25
N LYS A 40 7.10 2.47 -13.04
CA LYS A 40 6.17 2.56 -11.90
C LYS A 40 5.03 3.57 -12.07
N ARG A 41 5.06 4.41 -13.10
CA ARG A 41 3.94 5.30 -13.47
C ARG A 41 3.04 4.70 -14.56
N HIS A 42 3.32 3.48 -14.97
CA HIS A 42 2.56 2.72 -15.96
C HIS A 42 2.26 1.34 -15.40
N PHE A 43 1.26 0.67 -15.97
CA PHE A 43 0.93 -0.70 -15.58
C PHE A 43 2.05 -1.63 -16.04
N ASN A 44 3.08 -1.72 -15.22
CA ASN A 44 4.31 -2.47 -15.44
C ASN A 44 4.17 -3.94 -15.03
N LYS A 45 5.19 -4.75 -15.24
CA LYS A 45 5.17 -6.18 -14.98
C LYS A 45 4.98 -6.51 -13.49
N GLN A 46 5.61 -5.76 -12.59
CA GLN A 46 5.44 -5.94 -11.14
C GLN A 46 4.02 -5.57 -10.69
N ALA A 47 3.46 -4.50 -11.27
CA ALA A 47 2.07 -4.12 -11.03
C ALA A 47 1.09 -5.19 -11.54
N ALA A 48 1.37 -5.82 -12.67
CA ALA A 48 0.55 -6.90 -13.21
C ALA A 48 0.53 -8.13 -12.28
N TYR A 49 1.68 -8.50 -11.72
CA TYR A 49 1.76 -9.58 -10.74
C TYR A 49 1.06 -9.21 -9.41
N ALA A 50 1.23 -7.97 -8.94
CA ALA A 50 0.53 -7.50 -7.74
C ALA A 50 -0.99 -7.48 -7.93
N PHE A 51 -1.46 -7.05 -9.10
CA PHE A 51 -2.88 -7.12 -9.47
C PHE A 51 -3.37 -8.57 -9.50
N ALA A 52 -2.61 -9.49 -10.08
CA ALA A 52 -2.94 -10.91 -10.11
C ALA A 52 -3.07 -11.49 -8.69
N SER A 53 -2.10 -11.20 -7.80
CA SER A 53 -2.17 -11.61 -6.40
C SER A 53 -3.45 -11.11 -5.73
N ARG A 54 -3.82 -9.83 -5.90
CA ARG A 54 -5.07 -9.25 -5.37
C ARG A 54 -6.32 -9.89 -5.99
N PHE A 55 -6.30 -10.12 -7.30
CA PHE A 55 -7.42 -10.75 -8.00
C PHE A 55 -7.70 -12.17 -7.48
N TYR A 56 -6.66 -12.99 -7.38
CA TYR A 56 -6.81 -14.36 -6.89
C TYR A 56 -7.14 -14.42 -5.40
N LEU A 57 -6.69 -13.44 -4.61
CA LEU A 57 -7.12 -13.28 -3.22
C LEU A 57 -8.64 -13.11 -3.13
N MET A 58 -9.21 -12.20 -3.95
CA MET A 58 -10.65 -11.97 -4.00
C MET A 58 -11.44 -13.17 -4.56
N LYS A 59 -10.79 -13.96 -5.42
CA LYS A 59 -11.37 -15.19 -5.97
C LYS A 59 -11.31 -16.37 -5.01
N GLY A 60 -10.44 -16.32 -3.99
CA GLY A 60 -10.17 -17.41 -3.05
C GLY A 60 -9.27 -18.52 -3.61
N ASP A 61 -8.51 -18.24 -4.67
CA ASP A 61 -7.52 -19.17 -5.25
C ASP A 61 -6.14 -18.93 -4.62
N TRP A 62 -5.97 -19.48 -3.43
CA TRP A 62 -4.83 -19.21 -2.55
C TRP A 62 -3.48 -19.63 -3.14
N GLU A 63 -3.43 -20.71 -3.91
CA GLU A 63 -2.19 -21.16 -4.57
C GLU A 63 -1.75 -20.17 -5.65
N GLN A 64 -2.69 -19.60 -6.41
CA GLN A 64 -2.37 -18.56 -7.38
C GLN A 64 -1.94 -17.26 -6.71
N VAL A 65 -2.51 -16.91 -5.55
CA VAL A 65 -2.04 -15.76 -4.75
C VAL A 65 -0.56 -15.90 -4.44
N ILE A 66 -0.14 -17.06 -3.91
CA ILE A 66 1.25 -17.33 -3.57
C ILE A 66 2.13 -17.25 -4.81
N THR A 67 1.72 -17.89 -5.89
CA THR A 67 2.48 -17.90 -7.14
C THR A 67 2.78 -16.50 -7.65
N TYR A 68 1.76 -15.64 -7.72
CA TYR A 68 1.95 -14.27 -8.22
C TYR A 68 2.63 -13.36 -7.21
N ALA A 69 2.43 -13.58 -5.92
CA ALA A 69 3.18 -12.88 -4.88
C ALA A 69 4.68 -13.21 -4.94
N ASP A 70 5.05 -14.45 -5.20
CA ASP A 70 6.45 -14.87 -5.31
C ASP A 70 7.17 -14.22 -6.50
N TYR A 71 6.48 -13.95 -7.61
CA TYR A 71 7.04 -13.18 -8.71
C TYR A 71 7.39 -11.73 -8.33
N VAL A 72 6.65 -11.14 -7.38
CA VAL A 72 6.93 -9.79 -6.87
C VAL A 72 8.01 -9.81 -5.81
N LEU A 73 7.88 -10.71 -4.84
CA LEU A 73 8.63 -10.67 -3.59
C LEU A 73 10.02 -11.33 -3.66
N ALA A 74 10.24 -12.21 -4.62
CA ALA A 74 11.51 -12.91 -4.89
C ALA A 74 12.28 -13.29 -3.62
N GLY A 75 12.35 -14.44 -3.16
CA GLY A 75 13.17 -15.04 -2.08
C GLY A 75 13.29 -14.28 -0.74
N ASN A 76 13.67 -13.01 -0.74
CA ASN A 76 13.76 -12.17 0.47
C ASN A 76 12.92 -10.89 0.31
N PRO A 77 11.69 -10.88 0.84
CA PRO A 77 10.79 -9.73 0.68
C PRO A 77 11.20 -8.49 1.50
N GLY A 78 12.04 -8.62 2.51
CA GLY A 78 12.35 -7.54 3.44
C GLY A 78 12.83 -6.26 2.76
N HIS A 79 13.76 -6.36 1.82
CA HIS A 79 14.29 -5.20 1.10
C HIS A 79 13.28 -4.47 0.20
N LEU A 80 12.15 -5.11 -0.10
CA LEU A 80 11.06 -4.51 -0.87
C LEU A 80 10.04 -3.81 0.02
N LEU A 81 10.03 -4.07 1.32
CA LEU A 81 9.04 -3.50 2.22
C LEU A 81 9.38 -2.06 2.57
N ARG A 82 8.36 -1.29 2.93
CA ARG A 82 8.51 0.09 3.32
C ARG A 82 9.13 0.18 4.71
N PRO A 83 10.29 0.84 4.85
CA PRO A 83 10.98 0.98 6.14
C PRO A 83 10.33 2.08 6.97
N TRP A 84 9.19 1.80 7.58
CA TRP A 84 8.38 2.78 8.29
C TRP A 84 9.12 3.50 9.44
N ILE A 85 10.06 2.82 10.11
CA ILE A 85 10.87 3.42 11.17
C ILE A 85 11.73 4.55 10.63
N HIS A 86 12.47 4.29 9.55
CA HIS A 86 13.31 5.32 8.92
C HIS A 86 12.47 6.48 8.39
N LEU A 87 11.28 6.19 7.85
CA LEU A 87 10.36 7.24 7.41
C LEU A 87 9.87 8.10 8.57
N GLN A 88 9.72 7.54 9.77
CA GLN A 88 9.33 8.31 10.95
C GLN A 88 10.45 9.22 11.43
N GLU A 89 11.68 8.74 11.45
CA GLU A 89 12.87 9.54 11.82
C GLU A 89 13.02 10.72 10.86
N GLU A 90 12.92 10.48 9.56
CA GLU A 90 12.95 11.54 8.55
C GLU A 90 11.81 12.54 8.69
N TYR A 91 10.63 12.10 9.16
CA TYR A 91 9.47 12.95 9.37
C TYR A 91 9.61 13.92 10.53
N SER A 92 10.26 13.50 11.63
CA SER A 92 10.49 14.37 12.80
C SER A 92 11.26 15.63 12.42
N GLU A 93 12.14 15.54 11.42
CA GLU A 93 13.00 16.62 10.97
C GLU A 93 12.44 17.45 9.80
N ARG A 94 11.74 16.80 8.83
CA ARG A 94 11.32 17.46 7.57
C ARG A 94 10.01 16.92 7.01
N ARG A 95 8.90 17.57 7.33
CA ARG A 95 7.53 17.22 6.92
C ARG A 95 7.32 16.95 5.40
N GLY A 96 8.06 17.63 4.52
CA GLY A 96 7.93 17.45 3.08
C GLY A 96 8.55 16.17 2.54
N ARG A 97 9.59 15.66 3.20
CA ARG A 97 10.32 14.48 2.74
C ARG A 97 9.56 13.17 2.88
N LEU A 98 8.69 13.06 3.86
CA LEU A 98 7.91 11.85 4.06
C LEU A 98 7.00 11.56 2.85
N PHE A 99 6.29 12.57 2.35
CA PHE A 99 5.46 12.40 1.17
C PHE A 99 6.30 12.04 -0.06
N GLU A 100 7.42 12.73 -0.26
CA GLU A 100 8.34 12.46 -1.38
C GLU A 100 8.87 11.03 -1.30
N SER A 101 9.31 10.59 -0.14
CA SER A 101 9.77 9.22 0.07
C SER A 101 8.65 8.20 -0.14
N TYR A 102 7.44 8.47 0.38
CA TYR A 102 6.29 7.58 0.25
C TYR A 102 5.86 7.39 -1.20
N THR A 103 5.89 8.45 -2.02
CA THR A 103 5.42 8.44 -3.41
C THR A 103 6.55 8.35 -4.44
N SER A 104 7.77 8.10 -3.99
CA SER A 104 8.95 8.01 -4.84
C SER A 104 8.89 6.79 -5.77
N THR A 105 9.25 7.00 -7.04
CA THR A 105 9.48 5.89 -7.98
C THR A 105 10.74 5.10 -7.64
N ALA A 106 11.67 5.68 -6.86
CA ALA A 106 12.87 5.00 -6.39
C ALA A 106 12.57 4.03 -5.22
N SER A 107 11.47 4.24 -4.48
CA SER A 107 11.11 3.33 -3.39
C SER A 107 10.83 1.92 -3.93
N PRO A 108 11.52 0.88 -3.45
CA PRO A 108 11.28 -0.50 -3.89
C PRO A 108 9.88 -0.99 -3.51
N SER A 109 9.29 -0.43 -2.46
CA SER A 109 7.94 -0.80 -2.00
C SER A 109 6.84 -0.39 -2.99
N ASN A 110 7.07 0.64 -3.81
CA ASN A 110 6.08 1.13 -4.75
C ASN A 110 6.14 0.34 -6.06
N LEU A 111 5.04 -0.29 -6.43
CA LEU A 111 4.93 -1.08 -7.66
C LEU A 111 4.16 -0.33 -8.75
N LEU A 112 3.13 0.44 -8.37
CA LEU A 112 2.39 1.31 -9.29
C LEU A 112 1.96 2.59 -8.58
N LEU A 113 2.23 3.71 -9.22
CA LEU A 113 1.90 5.05 -8.77
C LEU A 113 0.97 5.73 -9.79
N ALA A 114 -0.09 6.36 -9.30
CA ALA A 114 -0.97 7.20 -10.12
C ALA A 114 -1.14 8.57 -9.48
N SER A 115 -0.91 9.61 -10.25
CA SER A 115 -1.16 10.99 -9.81
C SER A 115 -2.50 11.46 -10.37
N THR A 116 -3.36 11.95 -9.47
CA THR A 116 -4.71 12.44 -9.80
C THR A 116 -4.96 13.76 -9.10
N GLU A 117 -5.75 14.62 -9.71
CA GLU A 117 -6.27 15.78 -8.99
C GLU A 117 -7.13 15.30 -7.81
N SER A 118 -6.89 15.86 -6.64
CA SER A 118 -7.65 15.51 -5.44
C SER A 118 -7.77 16.70 -4.52
N ARG A 119 -8.95 16.84 -3.92
CA ARG A 119 -9.21 17.77 -2.82
C ARG A 119 -9.33 17.07 -1.47
N LEU A 120 -8.93 15.78 -1.42
CA LEU A 120 -9.18 14.93 -0.25
C LEU A 120 -8.53 15.48 1.01
N ALA A 121 -7.27 15.92 0.94
CA ALA A 121 -6.56 16.48 2.09
C ALA A 121 -7.27 17.73 2.65
N ARG A 122 -7.76 18.62 1.76
CA ARG A 122 -8.53 19.81 2.16
C ARG A 122 -9.89 19.45 2.74
N THR A 123 -10.55 18.43 2.20
CA THR A 123 -11.86 17.96 2.68
C THR A 123 -11.74 17.27 4.03
N ILE A 124 -10.71 16.43 4.23
CA ILE A 124 -10.43 15.80 5.52
C ILE A 124 -9.98 16.83 6.56
N GLY A 125 -9.29 17.87 6.13
CA GLY A 125 -8.83 18.95 6.99
C GLY A 125 -9.96 19.85 7.53
N THR A 126 -11.18 19.75 7.01
CA THR A 126 -12.34 20.52 7.51
C THR A 126 -13.04 19.76 8.63
N ASP A 127 -13.52 20.48 9.64
CA ASP A 127 -14.06 19.93 10.90
C ASP A 127 -15.16 18.88 10.75
N ARG A 128 -15.88 18.89 9.63
CA ARG A 128 -17.02 17.98 9.43
C ARG A 128 -16.61 16.53 9.12
N TYR A 129 -15.50 16.33 8.43
CA TYR A 129 -15.04 15.00 7.95
C TYR A 129 -13.65 14.63 8.47
N GLY A 130 -13.04 15.53 9.23
CA GLY A 130 -11.72 15.31 9.80
C GLY A 130 -11.77 14.45 11.04
N SER A 131 -10.73 13.66 11.23
CA SER A 131 -10.50 12.96 12.49
C SER A 131 -10.04 13.95 13.55
N THR A 132 -10.72 14.01 14.69
CA THR A 132 -10.29 14.84 15.82
C THR A 132 -8.99 14.30 16.41
N ILE A 133 -8.23 15.15 17.10
CA ILE A 133 -7.02 14.72 17.83
C ILE A 133 -7.36 13.57 18.78
N ALA A 134 -8.48 13.67 19.52
CA ALA A 134 -8.92 12.62 20.44
C ALA A 134 -9.20 11.29 19.73
N SER A 135 -9.82 11.30 18.55
CA SER A 135 -10.06 10.10 17.76
C SER A 135 -8.76 9.47 17.26
N ILE A 136 -7.83 10.29 16.78
CA ILE A 136 -6.52 9.85 16.31
C ILE A 136 -5.70 9.28 17.47
N ASP A 137 -5.66 9.97 18.60
CA ASP A 137 -4.96 9.50 19.80
C ASP A 137 -5.56 8.17 20.30
N ARG A 138 -6.89 8.04 20.27
CA ARG A 138 -7.55 6.79 20.64
C ARG A 138 -7.23 5.62 19.71
N ILE A 139 -7.12 5.87 18.41
CA ILE A 139 -6.85 4.83 17.41
C ILE A 139 -5.36 4.45 17.39
N PHE A 140 -4.48 5.43 17.46
CA PHE A 140 -3.06 5.25 17.12
C PHE A 140 -2.12 5.31 18.32
N LYS A 141 -2.54 5.80 19.48
CA LYS A 141 -1.78 5.73 20.75
C LYS A 141 -2.10 4.50 21.57
N GLN A 142 -2.82 3.51 21.01
CA GLN A 142 -3.01 2.26 21.71
C GLN A 142 -1.68 1.57 21.90
N LYS A 143 -1.42 1.12 23.14
CA LYS A 143 -0.23 0.33 23.46
C LYS A 143 -0.21 -0.91 22.58
N THR A 144 0.79 -1.03 21.75
CA THR A 144 1.12 -2.33 21.17
C THR A 144 1.56 -3.24 22.31
N ILE A 145 1.13 -4.51 22.25
CA ILE A 145 1.52 -5.51 23.23
C ILE A 145 3.04 -5.63 23.19
N LYS A 146 3.71 -4.96 24.12
CA LYS A 146 5.10 -5.24 24.48
C LYS A 146 5.10 -6.20 25.64
N ASP A 147 6.10 -7.07 25.68
CA ASP A 147 6.37 -7.93 26.83
C ASP A 147 6.37 -7.13 28.13
N ASP A 148 5.87 -7.78 29.18
CA ASP A 148 5.55 -7.23 30.49
C ASP A 148 6.69 -6.47 31.22
N ASP A 149 7.89 -6.42 30.68
CA ASP A 149 9.07 -5.87 31.37
C ASP A 149 9.72 -4.66 30.72
N GLN A 150 9.16 -4.11 29.66
CA GLN A 150 9.69 -2.90 29.02
C GLN A 150 8.64 -1.79 29.04
N SER A 151 8.76 -0.88 29.98
CA SER A 151 7.92 0.32 30.15
C SER A 151 8.06 1.36 29.03
N GLY A 152 8.16 0.93 27.79
CA GLY A 152 8.20 1.79 26.62
C GLY A 152 6.86 1.80 25.91
N ASP A 153 6.20 2.95 25.80
CA ASP A 153 5.03 3.14 24.94
C ASP A 153 5.41 2.85 23.49
N ALA A 154 5.17 1.62 23.02
CA ALA A 154 5.23 1.33 21.60
C ALA A 154 4.00 1.95 20.95
N THR A 155 4.14 3.19 20.56
CA THR A 155 3.16 3.88 19.75
C THR A 155 3.18 3.29 18.35
N LEU A 156 2.02 2.96 17.80
CA LEU A 156 1.92 2.66 16.38
C LEU A 156 2.48 3.85 15.59
N ILE A 157 3.52 3.57 14.81
CA ILE A 157 4.23 4.60 14.05
C ILE A 157 3.40 4.94 12.83
N TYR A 158 2.69 6.05 12.88
CA TYR A 158 1.99 6.61 11.74
C TYR A 158 2.52 8.01 11.44
N PRO A 159 3.04 8.21 10.25
CA PRO A 159 3.42 9.53 9.80
C PRO A 159 2.15 10.36 9.51
N PHE A 160 1.89 11.32 10.37
CA PHE A 160 0.79 12.26 10.17
C PHE A 160 1.28 13.61 9.68
N ILE A 161 0.52 14.20 8.78
CA ILE A 161 0.62 15.61 8.46
C ILE A 161 -0.49 16.33 9.23
N TYR A 162 -0.15 17.43 9.89
CA TYR A 162 -1.15 18.33 10.44
C TYR A 162 -1.76 19.13 9.31
N ALA A 163 -3.08 19.26 9.32
CA ALA A 163 -3.75 20.17 8.42
C ALA A 163 -3.16 21.58 8.57
N PRO A 164 -2.93 22.31 7.48
CA PRO A 164 -2.44 23.68 7.55
C PRO A 164 -3.43 24.57 8.31
N ALA A 165 -2.93 25.64 8.93
CA ALA A 165 -3.79 26.62 9.57
C ALA A 165 -4.86 27.12 8.58
N PRO A 166 -6.14 27.31 9.00
CA PRO A 166 -6.63 27.35 10.38
C PRO A 166 -6.99 25.98 10.98
N TYR A 167 -6.89 24.89 10.22
CA TYR A 167 -7.38 23.54 10.59
C TYR A 167 -6.37 22.72 11.39
N ARG A 168 -5.67 23.33 12.34
CA ARG A 168 -4.59 22.71 13.12
C ARG A 168 -4.98 21.50 13.97
N THR A 169 -6.28 21.23 14.09
CA THR A 169 -6.82 20.16 14.93
C THR A 169 -6.91 18.82 14.21
N THR A 170 -6.90 18.81 12.88
CA THR A 170 -7.07 17.59 12.10
C THR A 170 -5.74 17.06 11.60
N ARG A 171 -5.49 15.78 11.85
CA ARG A 171 -4.34 15.06 11.33
C ARG A 171 -4.77 14.13 10.21
N TYR A 172 -3.98 14.00 9.17
CA TYR A 172 -4.21 13.04 8.09
C TYR A 172 -2.91 12.35 7.68
N LEU A 173 -3.05 11.20 7.04
CA LEU A 173 -1.89 10.45 6.59
C LEU A 173 -1.15 11.20 5.48
N ALA A 174 0.18 11.19 5.53
CA ALA A 174 1.05 11.84 4.55
C ALA A 174 0.75 11.41 3.10
N LYS A 175 0.25 10.19 2.91
CA LYS A 175 -0.14 9.68 1.58
C LYS A 175 -1.22 10.48 0.88
N PHE A 176 -1.96 11.33 1.60
CA PHE A 176 -3.00 12.19 1.05
C PHE A 176 -2.54 13.64 0.84
N ASP A 177 -1.26 13.95 1.08
CA ASP A 177 -0.73 15.28 0.89
C ASP A 177 -0.82 15.72 -0.58
N GLU A 178 -1.25 16.96 -0.77
CA GLU A 178 -1.39 17.54 -2.10
C GLU A 178 -0.09 18.22 -2.50
N ARG A 179 0.37 17.95 -3.71
CA ARG A 179 1.52 18.62 -4.30
C ARG A 179 1.12 19.41 -5.53
N SER A 180 1.78 20.55 -5.71
CA SER A 180 1.64 21.29 -6.95
C SER A 180 2.21 20.47 -8.10
N THR A 181 1.42 20.28 -9.15
CA THR A 181 1.85 19.62 -10.38
C THR A 181 2.65 20.55 -11.29
N LEU A 182 3.09 21.70 -10.78
CA LEU A 182 3.94 22.62 -11.53
C LEU A 182 5.27 21.92 -11.88
N SER A 183 5.26 21.17 -12.97
CA SER A 183 6.44 21.02 -13.79
C SER A 183 6.67 22.38 -14.46
N GLU A 184 7.87 22.92 -14.32
CA GLU A 184 8.27 24.21 -14.88
C GLU A 184 8.13 24.29 -16.42
N THR A 185 7.65 23.24 -17.08
CA THR A 185 7.56 23.10 -18.52
C THR A 185 6.16 22.94 -19.11
N SER A 186 5.10 22.94 -18.28
CA SER A 186 3.74 22.77 -18.81
C SER A 186 2.94 24.06 -18.75
N GLU A 187 2.94 24.80 -19.86
CA GLU A 187 2.11 26.01 -20.05
C GLU A 187 0.61 25.71 -20.18
N THR A 188 0.18 24.46 -20.20
CA THR A 188 -1.17 24.07 -20.64
C THR A 188 -2.10 23.55 -19.56
N HIS A 189 -1.66 23.42 -18.32
CA HIS A 189 -2.55 22.95 -17.24
C HIS A 189 -2.66 23.99 -16.13
N PRO A 190 -3.88 24.42 -15.78
CA PRO A 190 -4.08 25.31 -14.64
C PRO A 190 -3.52 24.63 -13.39
N ARG A 191 -2.95 25.42 -12.50
CA ARG A 191 -2.34 25.03 -11.23
C ARG A 191 -3.20 24.01 -10.49
N GLY A 192 -3.05 22.73 -10.85
CA GLY A 192 -3.71 21.62 -10.21
C GLY A 192 -2.91 21.17 -8.99
N LEU A 193 -3.61 20.85 -7.93
CA LEU A 193 -3.03 20.12 -6.81
C LEU A 193 -3.32 18.64 -7.04
N ALA A 194 -2.28 17.83 -7.08
CA ALA A 194 -2.40 16.39 -7.29
C ALA A 194 -1.94 15.61 -6.06
N VAL A 195 -2.61 14.51 -5.82
CA VAL A 195 -2.18 13.47 -4.87
C VAL A 195 -1.62 12.31 -5.68
N THR A 196 -0.46 11.83 -5.29
CA THR A 196 0.10 10.60 -5.86
C THR A 196 -0.31 9.42 -5.00
N ASN A 197 -1.09 8.52 -5.58
CA ASN A 197 -1.56 7.32 -4.93
C ASN A 197 -0.63 6.14 -5.26
N VAL A 198 -0.27 5.37 -4.23
CA VAL A 198 0.36 4.07 -4.39
C VAL A 198 -0.76 3.06 -4.61
N LEU A 199 -0.94 2.59 -5.85
CA LEU A 199 -2.02 1.67 -6.22
C LEU A 199 -1.68 0.23 -5.88
N PHE A 200 -0.40 -0.14 -6.02
CA PHE A 200 0.14 -1.44 -5.61
C PHE A 200 1.45 -1.23 -4.86
N SER A 201 1.62 -1.98 -3.78
CA SER A 201 2.83 -1.99 -2.97
C SER A 201 3.29 -3.41 -2.65
N ALA A 202 4.59 -3.58 -2.43
CA ALA A 202 5.15 -4.86 -1.98
C ALA A 202 4.61 -5.27 -0.60
N ASP A 203 4.33 -4.29 0.25
CA ASP A 203 3.71 -4.52 1.57
C ASP A 203 2.36 -5.24 1.43
N GLU A 204 1.50 -4.78 0.50
CA GLU A 204 0.21 -5.43 0.23
C GLU A 204 0.40 -6.85 -0.31
N VAL A 205 1.32 -7.04 -1.25
CA VAL A 205 1.57 -8.36 -1.84
C VAL A 205 2.04 -9.37 -0.79
N LEU A 206 2.88 -8.93 0.17
CA LEU A 206 3.29 -9.77 1.28
C LEU A 206 2.12 -10.16 2.18
N LEU A 207 1.24 -9.21 2.48
CA LEU A 207 0.04 -9.47 3.29
C LEU A 207 -0.91 -10.44 2.57
N ASN A 208 -1.09 -10.29 1.25
CA ASN A 208 -1.89 -11.21 0.44
C ASN A 208 -1.31 -12.65 0.51
N ARG A 209 0.00 -12.80 0.40
CA ARG A 209 0.66 -14.10 0.50
C ARG A 209 0.52 -14.71 1.88
N MET A 210 0.68 -13.90 2.93
CA MET A 210 0.50 -14.34 4.31
C MET A 210 -0.93 -14.84 4.56
N GLU A 211 -1.95 -14.13 4.05
CA GLU A 211 -3.34 -14.56 4.14
C GLU A 211 -3.54 -15.89 3.41
N ALA A 212 -3.02 -16.04 2.19
CA ALA A 212 -3.11 -17.28 1.43
C ALA A 212 -2.46 -18.46 2.15
N TYR A 213 -1.27 -18.27 2.72
CA TYR A 213 -0.63 -19.30 3.54
C TYR A 213 -1.50 -19.71 4.74
N THR A 214 -2.12 -18.73 5.41
CA THR A 214 -3.02 -18.98 6.54
C THR A 214 -4.24 -19.79 6.13
N MET A 215 -4.86 -19.44 5.00
CA MET A 215 -6.04 -20.14 4.47
C MET A 215 -5.71 -21.58 4.04
N LEU A 216 -4.50 -21.83 3.57
CA LEU A 216 -3.98 -23.16 3.23
C LEU A 216 -3.43 -23.93 4.46
N LYS A 217 -3.52 -23.36 5.66
CA LYS A 217 -2.98 -23.92 6.90
C LYS A 217 -1.44 -24.09 6.88
N ARG A 218 -0.76 -23.33 6.04
CA ARG A 218 0.71 -23.28 5.96
C ARG A 218 1.23 -22.22 6.94
N TYR A 219 1.02 -22.49 8.23
CA TYR A 219 1.23 -21.50 9.29
C TYR A 219 2.69 -21.09 9.48
N GLU A 220 3.64 -21.99 9.22
CA GLU A 220 5.07 -21.65 9.33
C GLU A 220 5.48 -20.57 8.33
N GLU A 221 5.01 -20.68 7.08
CA GLU A 221 5.25 -19.68 6.06
C GLU A 221 4.52 -18.36 6.37
N ALA A 222 3.28 -18.45 6.83
CA ALA A 222 2.52 -17.26 7.24
C ALA A 222 3.23 -16.51 8.39
N ILE A 223 3.74 -17.23 9.40
CA ILE A 223 4.49 -16.64 10.52
C ILE A 223 5.81 -16.02 10.04
N ARG A 224 6.49 -16.63 9.09
CA ARG A 224 7.71 -16.07 8.51
C ARG A 224 7.44 -14.73 7.82
N ASP A 225 6.39 -14.66 7.02
CA ASP A 225 5.98 -13.41 6.37
C ASP A 225 5.53 -12.36 7.40
N LEU A 226 4.79 -12.76 8.44
CA LEU A 226 4.39 -11.87 9.53
C LEU A 226 5.60 -11.30 10.28
N LYS A 227 6.60 -12.13 10.62
CA LYS A 227 7.83 -11.67 11.26
C LYS A 227 8.56 -10.67 10.37
N THR A 228 8.67 -10.95 9.09
CA THR A 228 9.29 -10.02 8.13
C THR A 228 8.52 -8.70 8.08
N TYR A 229 7.20 -8.74 7.97
CA TYR A 229 6.38 -7.53 7.94
C TYR A 229 6.52 -6.70 9.23
N THR A 230 6.46 -7.35 10.39
CA THR A 230 6.54 -6.65 11.68
C THR A 230 7.92 -6.05 11.92
N LEU A 231 9.00 -6.72 11.52
CA LEU A 231 10.35 -6.18 11.58
C LEU A 231 10.46 -4.86 10.80
N TYR A 232 9.99 -4.83 9.58
CA TYR A 232 10.07 -3.62 8.73
C TYR A 232 9.04 -2.55 9.11
N LYS A 233 7.89 -2.94 9.66
CA LYS A 233 6.84 -2.02 10.07
C LYS A 233 7.13 -1.37 11.43
N PHE A 234 7.62 -2.14 12.39
CA PHE A 234 7.73 -1.74 13.80
C PHE A 234 9.16 -1.79 14.33
N GLY A 235 10.13 -2.29 13.57
CA GLY A 235 11.54 -2.35 13.91
C GLY A 235 11.91 -3.39 14.97
N TYR A 236 11.06 -4.33 15.24
CA TYR A 236 11.41 -5.43 16.13
C TYR A 236 10.91 -6.77 15.59
N GLU A 237 11.67 -7.81 15.84
CA GLU A 237 11.19 -9.17 15.65
C GLU A 237 10.31 -9.53 16.86
N PRO A 238 9.07 -9.96 16.65
CA PRO A 238 8.25 -10.44 17.74
C PRO A 238 8.81 -11.77 18.24
N ALA A 239 9.68 -11.71 19.26
CA ALA A 239 10.20 -12.91 19.94
C ALA A 239 9.05 -13.76 20.54
N VAL A 240 7.96 -13.11 20.88
CA VAL A 240 6.79 -13.69 21.56
C VAL A 240 5.89 -14.53 20.67
N LEU A 241 6.00 -14.42 19.33
CA LEU A 241 5.19 -15.26 18.43
C LEU A 241 5.59 -16.73 18.45
N ASN A 242 6.79 -17.07 18.96
CA ASN A 242 7.25 -18.44 18.99
C ASN A 242 6.58 -19.27 20.11
N ASP A 243 6.24 -18.66 21.26
CA ASP A 243 5.81 -19.45 22.44
C ASP A 243 4.31 -19.59 22.60
N ARG A 244 3.51 -18.66 22.06
CA ARG A 244 2.05 -18.69 22.21
C ARG A 244 1.29 -19.47 21.14
N TYR A 245 1.88 -19.67 19.97
CA TYR A 245 1.22 -20.32 18.83
C TYR A 245 1.78 -21.72 18.50
N THR A 246 2.83 -22.16 19.18
CA THR A 246 3.39 -23.51 19.02
C THR A 246 2.88 -24.49 20.10
N GLN A 247 2.04 -24.06 21.01
CA GLN A 247 1.45 -24.88 22.08
C GLN A 247 -0.07 -25.10 21.89
N GLY A 248 -0.52 -25.23 20.64
CA GLY A 248 -1.91 -25.55 20.33
C GLY A 248 -2.05 -26.85 19.55
#